data_6e0ae859d5b774991b56b4dd2d660bfc
#
_entry.id   6e0ae859d5b774991b56b4dd2d660bfc
#
_cell.length_a   1.000
_cell.length_b   1.000
_cell.length_c   1.000
_cell.angle_alpha   90.00
_cell.angle_beta   90.00
_cell.angle_gamma   90.00
#
_symmetry.space_group_name_H-M   'P 1'
#
loop_
_entity.id
_entity.type
_entity.pdbx_description
1 polymer ?
#
loop_
_entity_poly.entity_id
_entity_poly.type
_entity_poly.pdbx_seq_one_letter_code
_entity_poly.pdbx_strand_id
1 'polypeptide(L)'
;MLPKDEIVVGTREVPPFVRKADSGELTGFSIDLWRAIAADLGLKSRFELHDTLPGLLDAVRAGNHPVGISAISITGERAGTLEFSQPMFRSGLGIMVRTDGDGIDILGMLFSRTMLLVLGLLALIILVPAHIFWWIARGRDEGLPIREAYFPGIFDALFWCGESMGGAPQGYPRRVFPRVVALVWLYSGMLFVSYFTAFATTTLTVSTLQGSIRGPNDLAGKRVAVVLGSTGASHIAAGKARPLPFADFAASAAALLNGTVDAVVYDAPVIQHYALREGRVRMAGVAFRPENYGIIFPAGSDLRRPVDQALLKLIENGTYDRLLKTWLGSAESTARAGL
;
A
#
# COMPACT_ATOMS: atom_id res chain seq x y z
N MET A 1 44.62 8.66 -7.65
CA MET A 1 45.15 7.54 -8.49
C MET A 1 44.36 6.30 -8.12
N LEU A 2 43.80 5.55 -9.09
CA LEU A 2 42.99 4.35 -8.73
C LEU A 2 43.89 3.31 -8.04
N PRO A 3 43.35 2.62 -6.99
CA PRO A 3 44.10 1.58 -6.29
C PRO A 3 44.46 0.42 -7.25
N LYS A 4 45.70 -0.08 -7.15
CA LYS A 4 46.16 -1.24 -7.93
C LYS A 4 45.86 -2.55 -7.24
N ASP A 5 45.64 -2.52 -5.93
CA ASP A 5 45.31 -3.67 -5.11
C ASP A 5 43.81 -4.00 -5.17
N GLU A 6 43.46 -5.22 -4.84
CA GLU A 6 42.08 -5.66 -4.72
C GLU A 6 41.37 -4.87 -3.61
N ILE A 7 40.25 -4.19 -3.98
CA ILE A 7 39.47 -3.43 -3.01
C ILE A 7 38.38 -4.27 -2.36
N VAL A 8 38.15 -4.03 -1.08
CA VAL A 8 37.07 -4.67 -0.33
C VAL A 8 35.85 -3.78 -0.37
N VAL A 9 34.74 -4.29 -0.92
CA VAL A 9 33.47 -3.60 -1.05
C VAL A 9 32.53 -4.10 0.03
N GLY A 10 32.20 -3.21 0.97
CA GLY A 10 31.22 -3.53 2.00
C GLY A 10 29.81 -3.61 1.39
N THR A 11 29.05 -4.62 1.80
CA THR A 11 27.67 -4.79 1.37
C THR A 11 26.78 -5.40 2.46
N ARG A 12 25.46 -5.43 2.24
CA ARG A 12 24.50 -6.05 3.15
C ARG A 12 23.42 -6.75 2.36
N GLU A 13 22.96 -7.90 2.84
CA GLU A 13 21.89 -8.64 2.18
C GLU A 13 20.55 -7.90 2.26
N VAL A 14 20.01 -7.57 1.09
CA VAL A 14 18.70 -6.94 0.93
C VAL A 14 18.16 -7.19 -0.49
N PRO A 15 17.47 -8.34 -0.72
CA PRO A 15 16.93 -8.65 -2.04
C PRO A 15 15.90 -7.62 -2.50
N PRO A 16 15.87 -7.28 -3.82
CA PRO A 16 16.64 -7.84 -4.94
C PRO A 16 18.00 -7.17 -5.20
N PHE A 17 18.42 -6.23 -4.36
CA PHE A 17 19.67 -5.47 -4.56
C PHE A 17 20.91 -6.30 -4.25
N VAL A 18 20.87 -7.04 -3.14
CA VAL A 18 21.93 -7.96 -2.72
C VAL A 18 21.29 -9.23 -2.18
N ARG A 19 21.65 -10.35 -2.74
CA ARG A 19 21.19 -11.68 -2.33
C ARG A 19 22.37 -12.64 -2.26
N LYS A 20 22.43 -13.41 -1.21
CA LYS A 20 23.36 -14.53 -1.10
C LYS A 20 22.70 -15.77 -1.73
N ALA A 21 23.32 -16.34 -2.76
CA ALA A 21 22.89 -17.58 -3.37
C ALA A 21 23.23 -18.77 -2.46
N ASP A 22 22.62 -19.92 -2.69
CA ASP A 22 22.90 -21.15 -1.92
C ASP A 22 24.36 -21.60 -2.08
N SER A 23 25.02 -21.24 -3.17
CA SER A 23 26.46 -21.43 -3.41
C SER A 23 27.35 -20.54 -2.54
N GLY A 24 26.78 -19.56 -1.82
CA GLY A 24 27.51 -18.54 -1.08
C GLY A 24 27.90 -17.32 -1.92
N GLU A 25 27.70 -17.34 -3.23
CA GLU A 25 27.97 -16.22 -4.13
C GLU A 25 26.96 -15.08 -3.92
N LEU A 26 27.46 -13.83 -3.91
CA LEU A 26 26.61 -12.65 -3.85
C LEU A 26 26.15 -12.25 -5.26
N THR A 27 24.85 -12.03 -5.41
CA THR A 27 24.18 -11.60 -6.64
C THR A 27 23.18 -10.49 -6.32
N GLY A 28 22.65 -9.81 -7.33
CA GLY A 28 21.66 -8.76 -7.14
C GLY A 28 22.01 -7.50 -7.93
N PHE A 29 21.04 -6.59 -8.02
CA PHE A 29 21.21 -5.36 -8.80
C PHE A 29 22.47 -4.57 -8.38
N SER A 30 22.67 -4.35 -7.08
CA SER A 30 23.81 -3.59 -6.56
C SER A 30 25.14 -4.31 -6.80
N ILE A 31 25.16 -5.64 -6.69
CA ILE A 31 26.35 -6.46 -6.92
C ILE A 31 26.77 -6.41 -8.38
N ASP A 32 25.84 -6.61 -9.30
CA ASP A 32 26.12 -6.64 -10.74
C ASP A 32 26.42 -5.25 -11.27
N LEU A 33 25.78 -4.20 -10.72
CA LEU A 33 26.11 -2.81 -11.02
C LEU A 33 27.55 -2.49 -10.62
N TRP A 34 27.96 -2.90 -9.41
CA TRP A 34 29.34 -2.69 -8.97
C TRP A 34 30.34 -3.48 -9.83
N ARG A 35 30.05 -4.73 -10.16
CA ARG A 35 30.90 -5.53 -11.06
C ARG A 35 31.10 -4.84 -12.40
N ALA A 36 30.04 -4.27 -12.97
CA ALA A 36 30.13 -3.52 -14.23
C ALA A 36 30.95 -2.22 -14.09
N ILE A 37 30.79 -1.47 -12.99
CA ILE A 37 31.60 -0.28 -12.65
C ILE A 37 33.07 -0.67 -12.49
N ALA A 38 33.36 -1.70 -11.70
CA ALA A 38 34.72 -2.18 -11.47
C ALA A 38 35.43 -2.63 -12.76
N ALA A 39 34.68 -3.30 -13.65
CA ALA A 39 35.18 -3.70 -14.98
C ALA A 39 35.53 -2.47 -15.85
N ASP A 40 34.69 -1.41 -15.90
CA ASP A 40 34.98 -0.18 -16.65
C ASP A 40 36.22 0.55 -16.11
N LEU A 41 36.43 0.49 -14.79
CA LEU A 41 37.56 1.12 -14.12
C LEU A 41 38.82 0.24 -14.05
N GLY A 42 38.77 -1.03 -14.47
CA GLY A 42 39.87 -1.99 -14.37
C GLY A 42 40.22 -2.37 -12.92
N LEU A 43 39.25 -2.26 -11.99
CA LEU A 43 39.45 -2.55 -10.58
C LEU A 43 39.19 -4.04 -10.30
N LYS A 44 40.03 -4.63 -9.44
CA LYS A 44 39.75 -5.92 -8.80
C LYS A 44 39.04 -5.67 -7.48
N SER A 45 37.96 -6.39 -7.21
CA SER A 45 37.19 -6.21 -5.97
C SER A 45 36.60 -7.51 -5.45
N ARG A 46 36.52 -7.61 -4.13
CA ARG A 46 35.76 -8.66 -3.43
C ARG A 46 34.74 -8.03 -2.50
N PHE A 47 33.66 -8.74 -2.24
CA PHE A 47 32.61 -8.26 -1.35
C PHE A 47 32.80 -8.79 0.07
N GLU A 48 32.46 -7.94 1.06
CA GLU A 48 32.36 -8.32 2.45
C GLU A 48 30.95 -8.00 2.97
N LEU A 49 30.27 -9.02 3.51
CA LEU A 49 28.88 -8.94 3.93
C LEU A 49 28.78 -8.48 5.38
N HIS A 50 27.97 -7.48 5.65
CA HIS A 50 27.63 -7.00 6.99
C HIS A 50 26.20 -7.42 7.37
N ASP A 51 25.99 -7.80 8.62
CA ASP A 51 24.69 -8.23 9.12
C ASP A 51 23.69 -7.08 9.25
N THR A 52 24.19 -5.87 9.56
CA THR A 52 23.33 -4.70 9.81
C THR A 52 23.73 -3.51 8.95
N LEU A 53 22.74 -2.64 8.67
CA LEU A 53 23.00 -1.38 7.96
C LEU A 53 23.92 -0.44 8.75
N PRO A 54 23.73 -0.20 10.06
CA PRO A 54 24.68 0.60 10.83
C PRO A 54 26.11 0.07 10.76
N GLY A 55 26.29 -1.26 10.87
CA GLY A 55 27.63 -1.88 10.79
C GLY A 55 28.32 -1.63 9.46
N LEU A 56 27.57 -1.70 8.33
CA LEU A 56 28.10 -1.35 7.01
C LEU A 56 28.51 0.13 6.93
N LEU A 57 27.62 1.03 7.38
CA LEU A 57 27.90 2.48 7.36
C LEU A 57 29.11 2.84 8.21
N ASP A 58 29.24 2.24 9.39
CA ASP A 58 30.36 2.47 10.31
C ASP A 58 31.68 1.93 9.74
N ALA A 59 31.68 0.78 9.12
CA ALA A 59 32.86 0.19 8.48
C ALA A 59 33.39 1.08 7.34
N VAL A 60 32.50 1.64 6.50
CA VAL A 60 32.91 2.58 5.46
C VAL A 60 33.36 3.91 6.06
N ARG A 61 32.65 4.44 7.07
CA ARG A 61 33.03 5.69 7.75
C ARG A 61 34.41 5.60 8.38
N ALA A 62 34.75 4.46 8.98
CA ALA A 62 36.04 4.20 9.57
C ALA A 62 37.18 3.97 8.55
N GLY A 63 36.86 3.91 7.24
CA GLY A 63 37.82 3.62 6.19
C GLY A 63 38.20 2.13 6.04
N ASN A 64 37.54 1.22 6.78
CA ASN A 64 37.77 -0.23 6.65
C ASN A 64 37.39 -0.75 5.27
N HIS A 65 36.39 -0.12 4.64
CA HIS A 65 36.02 -0.35 3.26
C HIS A 65 36.10 0.96 2.47
N PRO A 66 36.85 1.01 1.34
CA PRO A 66 36.92 2.18 0.48
C PRO A 66 35.60 2.45 -0.27
N VAL A 67 34.69 1.46 -0.30
CA VAL A 67 33.39 1.52 -0.97
C VAL A 67 32.37 0.66 -0.23
N GLY A 68 31.13 1.14 -0.13
CA GLY A 68 29.99 0.34 0.28
C GLY A 68 28.85 0.46 -0.74
N ILE A 69 28.24 -0.68 -1.06
CA ILE A 69 27.09 -0.73 -2.00
C ILE A 69 26.02 -1.71 -1.52
N SER A 70 24.78 -1.25 -1.50
CA SER A 70 23.58 -2.04 -1.19
C SER A 70 22.36 -1.19 -1.59
N ALA A 71 21.19 -1.36 -0.96
CA ALA A 71 20.08 -0.41 -0.99
C ALA A 71 20.30 0.64 0.11
N ILE A 72 21.10 1.67 -0.14
CA ILE A 72 21.49 2.68 0.85
C ILE A 72 20.91 4.04 0.47
N SER A 73 19.88 4.49 1.19
CA SER A 73 19.27 5.79 0.95
C SER A 73 20.23 6.94 1.26
N ILE A 74 20.32 7.87 0.33
CA ILE A 74 21.03 9.15 0.50
C ILE A 74 20.17 10.01 1.43
N THR A 75 20.72 10.36 2.61
CA THR A 75 20.08 11.27 3.56
C THR A 75 21.06 12.35 3.99
N GLY A 76 20.53 13.53 4.38
CA GLY A 76 21.37 14.63 4.87
C GLY A 76 22.23 14.23 6.08
N GLU A 77 21.70 13.43 7.01
CA GLU A 77 22.42 12.90 8.15
C GLU A 77 23.62 12.05 7.73
N ARG A 78 23.41 11.09 6.83
CA ARG A 78 24.49 10.20 6.35
C ARG A 78 25.50 10.96 5.49
N ALA A 79 25.04 11.89 4.65
CA ALA A 79 25.90 12.74 3.82
C ALA A 79 26.80 13.69 4.62
N GLY A 80 26.48 13.94 5.90
CA GLY A 80 27.35 14.69 6.81
C GLY A 80 28.59 13.93 7.25
N THR A 81 28.64 12.59 7.07
CA THR A 81 29.75 11.74 7.54
C THR A 81 30.30 10.78 6.50
N LEU A 82 29.59 10.61 5.40
CA LEU A 82 29.94 9.74 4.27
C LEU A 82 29.75 10.51 2.98
N GLU A 83 30.51 10.16 1.96
CA GLU A 83 30.27 10.63 0.61
C GLU A 83 29.37 9.64 -0.14
N PHE A 84 28.57 10.17 -1.06
CA PHE A 84 27.68 9.37 -1.93
C PHE A 84 28.02 9.59 -3.39
N SER A 85 27.82 8.54 -4.19
CA SER A 85 27.79 8.64 -5.65
C SER A 85 26.60 9.48 -6.13
N GLN A 86 26.53 9.75 -7.42
CA GLN A 86 25.28 10.10 -8.07
C GLN A 86 24.21 9.02 -7.75
N PRO A 87 22.91 9.38 -7.69
CA PRO A 87 21.86 8.42 -7.43
C PRO A 87 21.90 7.24 -8.41
N MET A 88 22.08 6.04 -7.86
CA MET A 88 22.09 4.81 -8.64
C MET A 88 20.71 4.16 -8.79
N PHE A 89 19.74 4.53 -7.95
CA PHE A 89 18.38 4.00 -8.00
C PHE A 89 17.40 4.94 -7.29
N ARG A 90 16.20 5.09 -7.85
CA ARG A 90 15.10 5.82 -7.20
C ARG A 90 14.21 4.84 -6.46
N SER A 91 13.95 5.14 -5.21
CA SER A 91 13.14 4.34 -4.31
C SER A 91 12.14 5.22 -3.56
N GLY A 92 11.51 4.66 -2.55
CA GLY A 92 10.67 5.32 -1.58
C GLY A 92 10.29 4.32 -0.51
N LEU A 93 9.65 4.77 0.56
CA LEU A 93 9.12 3.90 1.59
C LEU A 93 7.81 3.26 1.13
N GLY A 94 7.64 1.99 1.46
CA GLY A 94 6.40 1.24 1.27
C GLY A 94 5.84 0.76 2.62
N ILE A 95 4.58 0.35 2.61
CA ILE A 95 3.93 -0.28 3.75
C ILE A 95 3.56 -1.69 3.34
N MET A 96 4.04 -2.70 4.05
CA MET A 96 3.66 -4.09 3.84
C MET A 96 2.64 -4.51 4.88
N VAL A 97 1.56 -5.15 4.41
CA VAL A 97 0.49 -5.71 5.25
C VAL A 97 0.18 -7.13 4.82
N ARG A 98 -0.49 -7.91 5.68
CA ARG A 98 -1.00 -9.21 5.30
C ARG A 98 -2.08 -9.10 4.24
N THR A 99 -2.15 -10.07 3.35
CA THR A 99 -3.23 -10.20 2.34
C THR A 99 -4.53 -10.63 3.01
N ASP A 100 -4.44 -11.53 3.99
CA ASP A 100 -5.55 -11.93 4.85
C ASP A 100 -5.82 -10.77 5.81
N GLY A 101 -6.64 -9.81 5.36
CA GLY A 101 -7.01 -8.65 6.17
C GLY A 101 -7.65 -9.08 7.49
N ASP A 102 -7.60 -8.20 8.48
CA ASP A 102 -8.40 -8.30 9.70
C ASP A 102 -9.80 -8.71 9.27
N GLY A 103 -10.30 -9.85 9.84
CA GLY A 103 -11.61 -10.40 9.48
C GLY A 103 -12.66 -9.28 9.41
N ILE A 104 -13.60 -9.38 8.48
CA ILE A 104 -14.61 -8.35 8.27
C ILE A 104 -15.30 -8.12 9.62
N ASP A 105 -15.04 -6.97 10.26
CA ASP A 105 -15.81 -6.55 11.44
C ASP A 105 -17.21 -6.12 10.98
N ILE A 106 -18.06 -7.14 10.74
CA ILE A 106 -19.44 -6.96 10.30
C ILE A 106 -20.21 -6.09 11.31
N LEU A 107 -19.98 -6.28 12.61
CA LEU A 107 -20.64 -5.49 13.63
C LEU A 107 -20.19 -4.03 13.62
N GLY A 108 -18.89 -3.77 13.59
CA GLY A 108 -18.36 -2.41 13.48
C GLY A 108 -18.80 -1.71 12.18
N MET A 109 -18.92 -2.46 11.09
CA MET A 109 -19.44 -1.95 9.83
C MET A 109 -20.94 -1.59 9.90
N LEU A 110 -21.78 -2.46 10.50
CA LEU A 110 -23.22 -2.22 10.70
C LEU A 110 -23.50 -1.00 11.58
N PHE A 111 -22.69 -0.77 12.60
CA PHE A 111 -22.80 0.38 13.50
C PHE A 111 -21.92 1.58 13.08
N SER A 112 -21.31 1.54 11.90
CA SER A 112 -20.57 2.68 11.37
C SER A 112 -21.50 3.87 11.12
N ARG A 113 -20.97 5.09 11.33
CA ARG A 113 -21.73 6.35 11.07
C ARG A 113 -22.33 6.38 9.66
N THR A 114 -21.60 5.88 8.67
CA THR A 114 -22.06 5.81 7.28
C THR A 114 -23.24 4.86 7.14
N MET A 115 -23.19 3.67 7.75
CA MET A 115 -24.27 2.70 7.69
C MET A 115 -25.53 3.21 8.42
N LEU A 116 -25.36 3.84 9.58
CA LEU A 116 -26.47 4.45 10.31
C LEU A 116 -27.14 5.57 9.51
N LEU A 117 -26.38 6.38 8.79
CA LEU A 117 -26.93 7.41 7.88
C LEU A 117 -27.69 6.77 6.72
N VAL A 118 -27.18 5.69 6.12
CA VAL A 118 -27.86 4.97 5.04
C VAL A 118 -29.17 4.34 5.54
N LEU A 119 -29.16 3.69 6.72
CA LEU A 119 -30.37 3.14 7.34
C LEU A 119 -31.38 4.24 7.70
N GLY A 120 -30.91 5.39 8.20
CA GLY A 120 -31.77 6.55 8.48
C GLY A 120 -32.39 7.11 7.20
N LEU A 121 -31.63 7.21 6.11
CA LEU A 121 -32.14 7.62 4.80
C LEU A 121 -33.16 6.62 4.27
N LEU A 122 -32.90 5.33 4.36
CA LEU A 122 -33.84 4.26 3.99
C LEU A 122 -35.14 4.36 4.77
N ALA A 123 -35.06 4.56 6.10
CA ALA A 123 -36.23 4.75 6.93
C ALA A 123 -37.05 5.99 6.45
N LEU A 124 -36.39 7.10 6.15
CA LEU A 124 -37.05 8.31 5.65
C LEU A 124 -37.71 8.08 4.27
N ILE A 125 -37.03 7.37 3.38
CA ILE A 125 -37.54 6.99 2.04
C ILE A 125 -38.82 6.16 2.14
N ILE A 126 -38.96 5.30 3.17
CA ILE A 126 -40.17 4.48 3.38
C ILE A 126 -41.25 5.27 4.13
N LEU A 127 -40.87 6.00 5.20
CA LEU A 127 -41.81 6.72 6.05
C LEU A 127 -42.60 7.80 5.32
N VAL A 128 -41.93 8.60 4.48
CA VAL A 128 -42.60 9.71 3.77
C VAL A 128 -43.66 9.19 2.80
N PRO A 129 -43.37 8.24 1.86
CA PRO A 129 -44.40 7.67 1.02
C PRO A 129 -45.50 6.93 1.77
N ALA A 130 -45.18 6.24 2.87
CA ALA A 130 -46.19 5.59 3.68
C ALA A 130 -47.25 6.56 4.21
N HIS A 131 -46.85 7.76 4.65
CA HIS A 131 -47.79 8.81 5.05
C HIS A 131 -48.60 9.35 3.86
N ILE A 132 -47.97 9.50 2.69
CA ILE A 132 -48.67 9.92 1.47
C ILE A 132 -49.74 8.88 1.06
N PHE A 133 -49.39 7.58 1.05
CA PHE A 133 -50.33 6.53 0.70
C PHE A 133 -51.44 6.34 1.73
N TRP A 134 -51.15 6.44 3.02
CA TRP A 134 -52.18 6.46 4.07
C TRP A 134 -53.13 7.64 3.89
N TRP A 135 -52.62 8.86 3.60
CA TRP A 135 -53.43 10.03 3.35
C TRP A 135 -54.32 9.89 2.10
N ILE A 136 -53.78 9.29 1.01
CA ILE A 136 -54.53 9.00 -0.23
C ILE A 136 -55.65 8.00 0.04
N ALA A 137 -55.40 6.95 0.81
CA ALA A 137 -56.34 5.87 1.09
C ALA A 137 -57.44 6.31 2.09
N ARG A 138 -57.21 7.33 2.88
CA ARG A 138 -58.12 7.78 3.95
C ARG A 138 -59.48 8.28 3.36
N GLY A 139 -60.57 7.63 3.83
CA GLY A 139 -61.93 8.00 3.43
C GLY A 139 -62.28 7.71 1.96
N ARG A 140 -61.53 6.82 1.29
CA ARG A 140 -61.70 6.49 -0.12
C ARG A 140 -61.39 5.02 -0.40
N ASP A 141 -62.24 4.35 -1.14
CA ASP A 141 -61.93 2.99 -1.63
C ASP A 141 -60.96 3.07 -2.82
N GLU A 142 -59.69 3.18 -2.52
CA GLU A 142 -58.63 3.24 -3.53
C GLU A 142 -58.10 1.85 -3.93
N GLY A 143 -58.62 0.76 -3.36
CA GLY A 143 -58.13 -0.59 -3.63
C GLY A 143 -56.78 -0.93 -2.97
N LEU A 144 -56.32 -0.11 -2.05
CA LEU A 144 -55.13 -0.35 -1.25
C LEU A 144 -55.54 -1.03 0.06
N PRO A 145 -54.76 -1.99 0.58
CA PRO A 145 -55.03 -2.70 1.84
C PRO A 145 -54.62 -1.85 3.06
N ILE A 146 -55.03 -0.58 3.10
CA ILE A 146 -54.65 0.40 4.12
C ILE A 146 -55.93 0.84 4.87
N ARG A 147 -55.94 0.66 6.20
CA ARG A 147 -57.06 1.06 7.07
C ARG A 147 -57.16 2.58 7.22
N GLU A 148 -58.36 3.11 7.38
CA GLU A 148 -58.61 4.54 7.48
C GLU A 148 -58.06 5.18 8.75
N ALA A 149 -58.15 4.47 9.88
CA ALA A 149 -57.59 4.97 11.15
C ALA A 149 -56.09 5.07 11.07
N TYR A 150 -55.51 6.19 11.60
CA TYR A 150 -54.04 6.39 11.56
C TYR A 150 -53.29 5.19 12.20
N PHE A 151 -53.67 4.80 13.39
CA PHE A 151 -53.29 3.53 13.97
C PHE A 151 -54.45 2.55 13.83
N PRO A 152 -54.30 1.41 13.11
CA PRO A 152 -53.06 0.81 12.58
C PRO A 152 -52.73 1.12 11.08
N GLY A 153 -53.50 1.96 10.39
CA GLY A 153 -53.35 2.19 8.95
C GLY A 153 -51.97 2.65 8.49
N ILE A 154 -51.22 3.38 9.32
CA ILE A 154 -49.84 3.76 8.99
C ILE A 154 -48.93 2.55 8.87
N PHE A 155 -49.14 1.50 9.70
CA PHE A 155 -48.34 0.27 9.57
C PHE A 155 -48.71 -0.52 8.32
N ASP A 156 -49.99 -0.52 7.91
CA ASP A 156 -50.43 -1.10 6.63
C ASP A 156 -49.76 -0.40 5.45
N ALA A 157 -49.66 0.94 5.51
CA ALA A 157 -49.01 1.73 4.48
C ALA A 157 -47.48 1.50 4.44
N LEU A 158 -46.84 1.40 5.62
CA LEU A 158 -45.42 1.06 5.72
C LEU A 158 -45.13 -0.32 5.12
N PHE A 159 -45.98 -1.31 5.46
CA PHE A 159 -45.85 -2.66 4.93
C PHE A 159 -46.03 -2.67 3.41
N TRP A 160 -47.07 -2.00 2.89
CA TRP A 160 -47.32 -1.88 1.45
C TRP A 160 -46.15 -1.19 0.72
N CYS A 161 -45.61 -0.12 1.30
CA CYS A 161 -44.43 0.54 0.73
C CYS A 161 -43.20 -0.38 0.68
N GLY A 162 -42.98 -1.20 1.72
CA GLY A 162 -41.89 -2.16 1.77
C GLY A 162 -42.09 -3.30 0.75
N GLU A 163 -43.27 -3.90 0.67
CA GLU A 163 -43.59 -4.93 -0.34
C GLU A 163 -43.41 -4.42 -1.78
N SER A 164 -43.87 -3.18 -2.03
CA SER A 164 -43.77 -2.58 -3.33
C SER A 164 -42.32 -2.31 -3.78
N MET A 165 -41.39 -2.08 -2.88
CA MET A 165 -39.95 -2.01 -3.21
C MET A 165 -39.39 -3.37 -3.67
N GLY A 166 -39.98 -4.48 -3.19
CA GLY A 166 -39.69 -5.84 -3.66
C GLY A 166 -40.34 -6.23 -4.98
N GLY A 167 -41.19 -5.37 -5.55
CA GLY A 167 -41.88 -5.58 -6.83
C GLY A 167 -43.15 -6.40 -6.77
N ALA A 168 -43.70 -6.69 -5.57
CA ALA A 168 -44.90 -7.51 -5.40
C ALA A 168 -45.95 -6.88 -4.46
N PRO A 169 -46.43 -5.66 -4.72
CA PRO A 169 -47.40 -5.02 -3.84
C PRO A 169 -48.78 -5.70 -3.92
N GLN A 170 -49.43 -5.83 -2.75
CA GLN A 170 -50.81 -6.27 -2.69
C GLN A 170 -51.77 -5.11 -2.96
N GLY A 171 -52.64 -5.25 -3.94
CA GLY A 171 -53.59 -4.21 -4.33
C GLY A 171 -52.97 -3.06 -5.13
N TYR A 172 -53.78 -2.41 -5.94
CA TYR A 172 -53.36 -1.27 -6.78
C TYR A 172 -54.36 -0.13 -6.65
N PRO A 173 -53.91 1.15 -6.66
CA PRO A 173 -54.82 2.29 -6.64
C PRO A 173 -55.79 2.26 -7.83
N ARG A 174 -57.07 2.56 -7.56
CA ARG A 174 -58.15 2.55 -8.59
C ARG A 174 -58.14 3.83 -9.42
N ARG A 175 -57.80 4.97 -8.83
CA ARG A 175 -57.78 6.28 -9.49
C ARG A 175 -56.48 6.55 -10.20
N VAL A 176 -56.53 7.42 -11.21
CA VAL A 176 -55.36 7.75 -12.06
C VAL A 176 -54.24 8.39 -11.28
N PHE A 177 -54.55 9.44 -10.49
CA PHE A 177 -53.51 10.19 -9.73
C PHE A 177 -52.77 9.29 -8.73
N PRO A 178 -53.43 8.59 -7.80
CA PRO A 178 -52.76 7.65 -6.92
C PRO A 178 -51.99 6.54 -7.66
N ARG A 179 -52.44 6.12 -8.83
CA ARG A 179 -51.74 5.13 -9.67
C ARG A 179 -50.44 5.66 -10.23
N VAL A 180 -50.39 6.91 -10.66
CA VAL A 180 -49.17 7.58 -11.12
C VAL A 180 -48.15 7.69 -9.96
N VAL A 181 -48.63 8.12 -8.77
CA VAL A 181 -47.78 8.19 -7.55
C VAL A 181 -47.22 6.83 -7.21
N ALA A 182 -48.04 5.75 -7.27
CA ALA A 182 -47.59 4.39 -6.99
C ALA A 182 -46.56 3.90 -8.03
N LEU A 183 -46.72 4.24 -9.32
CA LEU A 183 -45.73 3.90 -10.35
C LEU A 183 -44.40 4.60 -10.11
N VAL A 184 -44.42 5.88 -9.82
CA VAL A 184 -43.19 6.65 -9.48
C VAL A 184 -42.51 6.03 -8.28
N TRP A 185 -43.26 5.67 -7.24
CA TRP A 185 -42.75 5.01 -6.04
C TRP A 185 -42.11 3.65 -6.36
N LEU A 186 -42.81 2.78 -7.09
CA LEU A 186 -42.36 1.45 -7.51
C LEU A 186 -40.99 1.54 -8.24
N TYR A 187 -40.92 2.37 -9.29
CA TYR A 187 -39.69 2.51 -10.07
C TYR A 187 -38.57 3.15 -9.24
N SER A 188 -38.87 4.14 -8.41
CA SER A 188 -37.88 4.74 -7.52
C SER A 188 -37.36 3.73 -6.51
N GLY A 189 -38.23 2.88 -5.94
CA GLY A 189 -37.83 1.80 -5.03
C GLY A 189 -36.92 0.77 -5.70
N MET A 190 -37.27 0.35 -6.91
CA MET A 190 -36.48 -0.60 -7.69
C MET A 190 -35.08 -0.05 -8.02
N LEU A 191 -35.01 1.21 -8.44
CA LEU A 191 -33.74 1.89 -8.70
C LEU A 191 -32.90 2.02 -7.42
N PHE A 192 -33.54 2.36 -6.29
CA PHE A 192 -32.88 2.46 -5.00
C PHE A 192 -32.26 1.12 -4.56
N VAL A 193 -33.03 0.02 -4.62
CA VAL A 193 -32.54 -1.32 -4.26
C VAL A 193 -31.38 -1.74 -5.15
N SER A 194 -31.48 -1.51 -6.46
CA SER A 194 -30.43 -1.82 -7.42
C SER A 194 -29.15 -1.02 -7.13
N TYR A 195 -29.27 0.29 -6.90
CA TYR A 195 -28.16 1.15 -6.53
C TYR A 195 -27.52 0.73 -5.20
N PHE A 196 -28.35 0.47 -4.17
CA PHE A 196 -27.86 0.06 -2.84
C PHE A 196 -27.10 -1.26 -2.91
N THR A 197 -27.62 -2.24 -3.66
CA THR A 197 -26.95 -3.53 -3.85
C THR A 197 -25.60 -3.36 -4.54
N ALA A 198 -25.54 -2.58 -5.61
CA ALA A 198 -24.30 -2.29 -6.31
C ALA A 198 -23.29 -1.55 -5.40
N PHE A 199 -23.75 -0.55 -4.65
CA PHE A 199 -22.93 0.20 -3.69
C PHE A 199 -22.39 -0.69 -2.56
N ALA A 200 -23.25 -1.50 -1.95
CA ALA A 200 -22.88 -2.42 -0.87
C ALA A 200 -21.86 -3.45 -1.35
N THR A 201 -22.10 -4.06 -2.51
CA THR A 201 -21.18 -5.04 -3.11
C THR A 201 -19.83 -4.41 -3.40
N THR A 202 -19.81 -3.23 -4.04
CA THR A 202 -18.55 -2.54 -4.36
C THR A 202 -17.78 -2.17 -3.07
N THR A 203 -18.46 -1.61 -2.06
CA THR A 203 -17.83 -1.20 -0.82
C THR A 203 -17.26 -2.39 -0.06
N LEU A 204 -18.02 -3.50 0.04
CA LEU A 204 -17.56 -4.74 0.67
C LEU A 204 -16.35 -5.33 -0.05
N THR A 205 -16.42 -5.45 -1.38
CA THR A 205 -15.33 -6.01 -2.19
C THR A 205 -14.06 -5.17 -2.05
N VAL A 206 -14.16 -3.85 -2.17
CA VAL A 206 -12.99 -2.94 -2.05
C VAL A 206 -12.41 -2.97 -0.63
N SER A 207 -13.23 -2.97 0.42
CA SER A 207 -12.75 -3.02 1.81
C SER A 207 -12.06 -4.33 2.12
N THR A 208 -12.57 -5.45 1.61
CA THR A 208 -11.95 -6.77 1.78
C THR A 208 -10.59 -6.85 1.08
N LEU A 209 -10.47 -6.26 -0.13
CA LEU A 209 -9.23 -6.27 -0.89
C LEU A 209 -8.18 -5.31 -0.34
N GLN A 210 -8.57 -4.17 0.25
CA GLN A 210 -7.64 -3.12 0.69
C GLN A 210 -7.22 -3.21 2.17
N GLY A 211 -7.97 -3.93 3.01
CA GLY A 211 -7.70 -4.01 4.45
C GLY A 211 -7.80 -2.66 5.18
N SER A 212 -7.43 -2.64 6.48
CA SER A 212 -7.53 -1.45 7.35
C SER A 212 -6.42 -0.41 7.13
N ILE A 213 -5.29 -0.80 6.52
CA ILE A 213 -4.15 0.07 6.26
C ILE A 213 -4.02 0.25 4.73
N ARG A 214 -4.23 1.49 4.26
CA ARG A 214 -4.20 1.89 2.85
C ARG A 214 -3.07 2.86 2.54
N GLY A 215 -2.51 3.50 3.58
CA GLY A 215 -1.47 4.49 3.44
C GLY A 215 -0.85 4.91 4.76
N PRO A 216 0.11 5.85 4.74
CA PRO A 216 0.85 6.28 5.93
C PRO A 216 -0.05 6.85 7.05
N ASN A 217 -1.16 7.49 6.70
CA ASN A 217 -2.08 8.09 7.67
C ASN A 217 -2.80 7.04 8.54
N ASP A 218 -2.96 5.82 8.03
CA ASP A 218 -3.65 4.73 8.73
C ASP A 218 -2.75 4.00 9.74
N LEU A 219 -1.46 4.36 9.79
CA LEU A 219 -0.48 3.77 10.71
C LEU A 219 -0.62 4.30 12.14
N ALA A 220 -1.37 5.37 12.37
CA ALA A 220 -1.54 5.95 13.70
C ALA A 220 -2.08 4.91 14.70
N GLY A 221 -1.34 4.72 15.82
CA GLY A 221 -1.66 3.75 16.87
C GLY A 221 -1.39 2.28 16.52
N LYS A 222 -1.05 1.95 15.27
CA LYS A 222 -0.72 0.58 14.82
C LYS A 222 0.70 0.18 15.26
N ARG A 223 0.90 -1.13 15.46
CA ARG A 223 2.22 -1.74 15.71
C ARG A 223 2.93 -1.88 14.38
N VAL A 224 3.99 -1.11 14.18
CA VAL A 224 4.70 -1.06 12.90
C VAL A 224 6.12 -1.58 13.08
N ALA A 225 6.45 -2.67 12.40
CA ALA A 225 7.82 -3.15 12.34
C ALA A 225 8.67 -2.21 11.48
N VAL A 226 9.85 -1.92 11.97
CA VAL A 226 10.87 -1.10 11.29
C VAL A 226 12.24 -1.75 11.44
N VAL A 227 13.09 -1.62 10.42
CA VAL A 227 14.47 -2.13 10.51
C VAL A 227 15.37 -1.08 11.14
N LEU A 228 16.18 -1.48 12.08
CA LEU A 228 17.12 -0.59 12.80
C LEU A 228 18.03 0.16 11.80
N GLY A 229 18.16 1.46 12.03
CA GLY A 229 19.00 2.35 11.19
C GLY A 229 18.43 2.65 9.80
N SER A 230 17.22 2.15 9.44
CA SER A 230 16.57 2.48 8.18
C SER A 230 15.87 3.85 8.23
N THR A 231 15.66 4.45 7.06
CA THR A 231 14.87 5.68 6.91
C THR A 231 13.42 5.48 7.32
N GLY A 232 12.88 4.25 7.13
CA GLY A 232 11.58 3.85 7.63
C GLY A 232 11.48 3.95 9.16
N ALA A 233 12.52 3.51 9.89
CA ALA A 233 12.55 3.63 11.35
C ALA A 233 12.50 5.09 11.80
N SER A 234 13.31 5.96 11.19
CA SER A 234 13.33 7.39 11.50
C SER A 234 11.98 8.07 11.18
N HIS A 235 11.35 7.67 10.06
CA HIS A 235 10.04 8.22 9.68
C HIS A 235 8.93 7.81 10.66
N ILE A 236 8.87 6.55 11.04
CA ILE A 236 7.83 6.05 11.95
C ILE A 236 8.04 6.58 13.37
N ALA A 237 9.28 6.73 13.83
CA ALA A 237 9.58 7.32 15.14
C ALA A 237 9.11 8.78 15.27
N ALA A 238 9.10 9.54 14.17
CA ALA A 238 8.59 10.91 14.13
C ALA A 238 7.05 10.99 14.04
N GLY A 239 6.36 9.87 13.83
CA GLY A 239 4.91 9.78 13.61
C GLY A 239 4.13 9.38 14.86
N LYS A 240 2.85 8.98 14.66
CA LYS A 240 1.92 8.53 15.71
C LYS A 240 1.77 7.00 15.76
N ALA A 241 2.51 6.25 14.97
CA ALA A 241 2.54 4.79 15.01
C ALA A 241 3.36 4.30 16.22
N ARG A 242 3.23 3.01 16.54
CA ARG A 242 4.03 2.34 17.58
C ARG A 242 5.17 1.57 16.90
N PRO A 243 6.40 2.10 16.82
CA PRO A 243 7.50 1.41 16.18
C PRO A 243 7.97 0.21 17.01
N LEU A 244 8.16 -0.91 16.33
CA LEU A 244 8.82 -2.11 16.87
C LEU A 244 10.07 -2.38 16.03
N PRO A 245 11.27 -2.17 16.59
CA PRO A 245 12.51 -2.31 15.86
C PRO A 245 12.93 -3.78 15.70
N PHE A 246 13.40 -4.13 14.51
CA PHE A 246 13.97 -5.44 14.16
C PHE A 246 15.37 -5.27 13.55
N ALA A 247 16.20 -6.33 13.65
CA ALA A 247 17.55 -6.29 13.11
C ALA A 247 17.61 -6.22 11.59
N ASP A 248 16.67 -6.92 10.91
CA ASP A 248 16.61 -7.02 9.47
C ASP A 248 15.17 -7.09 8.95
N PHE A 249 15.04 -7.07 7.62
CA PHE A 249 13.74 -7.12 6.94
C PHE A 249 13.06 -8.49 7.09
N ALA A 250 13.82 -9.59 7.11
CA ALA A 250 13.25 -10.94 7.23
C ALA A 250 12.56 -11.14 8.58
N ALA A 251 13.18 -10.68 9.67
CA ALA A 251 12.60 -10.68 11.00
C ALA A 251 11.34 -9.81 11.07
N SER A 252 11.35 -8.62 10.43
CA SER A 252 10.18 -7.75 10.33
C SER A 252 9.02 -8.41 9.57
N ALA A 253 9.32 -9.08 8.46
CA ALA A 253 8.34 -9.80 7.65
C ALA A 253 7.76 -11.01 8.41
N ALA A 254 8.59 -11.77 9.12
CA ALA A 254 8.13 -12.88 9.97
C ALA A 254 7.21 -12.38 11.09
N ALA A 255 7.52 -11.25 11.73
CA ALA A 255 6.67 -10.63 12.74
C ALA A 255 5.31 -10.18 12.18
N LEU A 256 5.26 -9.75 10.91
CA LEU A 256 4.00 -9.44 10.23
C LEU A 256 3.17 -10.70 9.96
N LEU A 257 3.81 -11.75 9.43
CA LEU A 257 3.12 -13.00 9.09
C LEU A 257 2.53 -13.72 10.32
N ASN A 258 3.20 -13.65 11.47
CA ASN A 258 2.70 -14.24 12.72
C ASN A 258 1.76 -13.32 13.54
N GLY A 259 1.47 -12.10 13.04
CA GLY A 259 0.52 -11.17 13.67
C GLY A 259 1.07 -10.38 14.85
N THR A 260 2.36 -10.43 15.13
CA THR A 260 3.00 -9.62 16.18
C THR A 260 2.92 -8.13 15.87
N VAL A 261 2.99 -7.76 14.59
CA VAL A 261 2.83 -6.40 14.08
C VAL A 261 1.70 -6.31 13.07
N ASP A 262 1.19 -5.10 12.89
CA ASP A 262 0.06 -4.81 12.00
C ASP A 262 0.55 -4.43 10.59
N ALA A 263 1.74 -3.84 10.50
CA ALA A 263 2.40 -3.45 9.25
C ALA A 263 3.93 -3.48 9.38
N VAL A 264 4.61 -3.51 8.24
CA VAL A 264 6.05 -3.25 8.12
C VAL A 264 6.23 -2.01 7.25
N VAL A 265 7.07 -1.07 7.69
CA VAL A 265 7.50 0.06 6.85
C VAL A 265 8.96 -0.11 6.50
N TYR A 266 9.20 -0.24 5.21
CA TYR A 266 10.53 -0.45 4.64
C TYR A 266 10.58 0.04 3.19
N ASP A 267 11.69 -0.16 2.51
CA ASP A 267 11.92 0.23 1.12
C ASP A 267 10.94 -0.46 0.16
N ALA A 268 10.20 0.30 -0.62
CA ALA A 268 9.13 -0.20 -1.48
C ALA A 268 9.59 -1.30 -2.47
N PRO A 269 10.74 -1.22 -3.16
CA PRO A 269 11.20 -2.28 -4.05
C PRO A 269 11.46 -3.61 -3.33
N VAL A 270 11.94 -3.55 -2.07
CA VAL A 270 12.17 -4.75 -1.26
C VAL A 270 10.85 -5.40 -0.87
N ILE A 271 9.88 -4.59 -0.43
CA ILE A 271 8.52 -5.04 -0.12
C ILE A 271 7.87 -5.69 -1.35
N GLN A 272 7.94 -5.03 -2.52
CA GLN A 272 7.36 -5.54 -3.76
C GLN A 272 7.98 -6.89 -4.16
N HIS A 273 9.31 -6.97 -4.12
CA HIS A 273 10.01 -8.21 -4.42
C HIS A 273 9.63 -9.35 -3.47
N TYR A 274 9.50 -9.06 -2.17
CA TYR A 274 9.10 -10.02 -1.17
C TYR A 274 7.64 -10.46 -1.35
N ALA A 275 6.73 -9.51 -1.58
CA ALA A 275 5.30 -9.79 -1.76
C ALA A 275 5.01 -10.67 -2.99
N LEU A 276 5.75 -10.50 -4.08
CA LEU A 276 5.63 -11.35 -5.28
C LEU A 276 5.98 -12.82 -5.01
N ARG A 277 6.82 -13.09 -4.01
CA ARG A 277 7.28 -14.46 -3.67
C ARG A 277 6.45 -15.10 -2.56
N GLU A 278 6.06 -14.31 -1.56
CA GLU A 278 5.38 -14.82 -0.37
C GLU A 278 3.87 -15.02 -0.59
N GLY A 279 3.21 -14.16 -1.37
CA GLY A 279 1.77 -14.23 -1.68
C GLY A 279 0.83 -13.93 -0.51
N ARG A 280 1.26 -14.08 0.74
CA ARG A 280 0.47 -13.79 1.97
C ARG A 280 0.57 -12.34 2.43
N VAL A 281 1.38 -11.55 1.76
CA VAL A 281 1.56 -10.12 2.04
C VAL A 281 1.42 -9.32 0.76
N ARG A 282 1.11 -8.04 0.91
CA ARG A 282 1.02 -7.08 -0.19
C ARG A 282 1.53 -5.72 0.25
N MET A 283 1.90 -4.89 -0.70
CA MET A 283 2.12 -3.46 -0.44
C MET A 283 0.77 -2.75 -0.30
N ALA A 284 0.62 -1.94 0.74
CA ALA A 284 -0.56 -1.12 0.96
C ALA A 284 -0.33 0.28 0.35
N GLY A 285 -1.23 0.67 -0.55
CA GLY A 285 -1.14 1.94 -1.26
C GLY A 285 0.06 2.02 -2.21
N VAL A 286 0.54 3.24 -2.43
CA VAL A 286 1.72 3.53 -3.27
C VAL A 286 2.94 3.84 -2.41
N ALA A 287 4.13 3.76 -3.01
CA ALA A 287 5.34 4.21 -2.35
C ALA A 287 5.21 5.69 -1.97
N PHE A 288 5.66 6.03 -0.79
CA PHE A 288 5.65 7.39 -0.27
C PHE A 288 7.07 7.80 0.14
N ARG A 289 7.29 9.11 0.39
CA ARG A 289 8.59 9.65 0.75
C ARG A 289 9.69 9.18 -0.21
N PRO A 290 9.78 9.74 -1.42
CA PRO A 290 10.79 9.37 -2.40
C PRO A 290 12.20 9.45 -1.82
N GLU A 291 13.02 8.47 -2.13
CA GLU A 291 14.42 8.35 -1.69
C GLU A 291 15.29 7.95 -2.88
N ASN A 292 16.55 8.34 -2.84
CA ASN A 292 17.54 7.90 -3.80
C ASN A 292 18.55 7.00 -3.12
N TYR A 293 18.95 5.91 -3.75
CA TYR A 293 20.07 5.09 -3.29
C TYR A 293 21.37 5.54 -3.95
N GLY A 294 22.46 5.43 -3.19
CA GLY A 294 23.80 5.73 -3.66
C GLY A 294 24.83 4.73 -3.17
N ILE A 295 25.96 4.68 -3.86
CA ILE A 295 27.17 4.01 -3.43
C ILE A 295 27.81 4.92 -2.39
N ILE A 296 28.30 4.37 -1.29
CA ILE A 296 28.90 5.13 -0.19
C ILE A 296 30.42 5.01 -0.20
N PHE A 297 31.07 6.08 0.24
CA PHE A 297 32.52 6.20 0.36
C PHE A 297 32.88 6.87 1.68
N PRO A 298 34.11 6.65 2.19
CA PRO A 298 34.67 7.50 3.24
C PRO A 298 34.76 8.96 2.79
N ALA A 299 34.75 9.88 3.73
CA ALA A 299 34.96 11.30 3.45
C ALA A 299 36.32 11.53 2.76
N GLY A 300 36.34 12.35 1.70
CA GLY A 300 37.55 12.66 0.93
C GLY A 300 38.00 11.53 -0.01
N SER A 301 37.11 10.61 -0.42
CA SER A 301 37.45 9.47 -1.27
C SER A 301 37.77 9.88 -2.72
N ASP A 302 38.96 9.50 -3.20
CA ASP A 302 39.36 9.63 -4.61
C ASP A 302 38.51 8.74 -5.57
N LEU A 303 37.83 7.71 -5.05
CA LEU A 303 37.05 6.77 -5.87
C LEU A 303 35.70 7.31 -6.31
N ARG A 304 35.11 8.27 -5.60
CA ARG A 304 33.76 8.75 -5.89
C ARG A 304 33.62 9.26 -7.32
N ARG A 305 34.52 10.17 -7.75
CA ARG A 305 34.42 10.77 -9.08
C ARG A 305 34.60 9.75 -10.22
N PRO A 306 35.62 8.85 -10.20
CA PRO A 306 35.71 7.77 -11.18
C PRO A 306 34.47 6.85 -11.21
N VAL A 307 33.94 6.48 -10.06
CA VAL A 307 32.74 5.65 -9.96
C VAL A 307 31.50 6.35 -10.56
N ASP A 308 31.32 7.66 -10.28
CA ASP A 308 30.26 8.46 -10.90
C ASP A 308 30.36 8.50 -12.42
N GLN A 309 31.58 8.67 -12.95
CA GLN A 309 31.82 8.67 -14.39
C GLN A 309 31.52 7.30 -15.03
N ALA A 310 31.95 6.21 -14.38
CA ALA A 310 31.63 4.86 -14.83
C ALA A 310 30.12 4.57 -14.81
N LEU A 311 29.43 4.98 -13.74
CA LEU A 311 27.97 4.85 -13.63
C LEU A 311 27.24 5.56 -14.76
N LEU A 312 27.64 6.79 -15.11
CA LEU A 312 27.07 7.54 -16.23
C LEU A 312 27.28 6.82 -17.56
N LYS A 313 28.50 6.31 -17.82
CA LYS A 313 28.77 5.50 -19.04
C LYS A 313 27.89 4.26 -19.12
N LEU A 314 27.66 3.57 -18.00
CA LEU A 314 26.78 2.38 -17.96
C LEU A 314 25.33 2.74 -18.25
N ILE A 315 24.89 3.94 -17.85
CA ILE A 315 23.56 4.47 -18.18
C ILE A 315 23.50 4.78 -19.69
N GLU A 316 24.47 5.51 -20.23
CA GLU A 316 24.53 5.93 -21.65
C GLU A 316 24.61 4.73 -22.61
N ASN A 317 25.35 3.68 -22.27
CA ASN A 317 25.49 2.49 -23.13
C ASN A 317 24.40 1.42 -22.92
N GLY A 318 23.39 1.71 -22.08
CA GLY A 318 22.25 0.83 -21.82
C GLY A 318 22.54 -0.40 -20.94
N THR A 319 23.75 -0.52 -20.38
CA THR A 319 24.10 -1.64 -19.48
C THR A 319 23.30 -1.54 -18.18
N TYR A 320 23.16 -0.32 -17.64
CA TYR A 320 22.35 -0.06 -16.46
C TYR A 320 20.89 -0.51 -16.66
N ASP A 321 20.27 -0.20 -17.79
CA ASP A 321 18.86 -0.56 -18.05
C ASP A 321 18.69 -2.08 -18.20
N ARG A 322 19.68 -2.79 -18.74
CA ARG A 322 19.66 -4.27 -18.78
C ARG A 322 19.70 -4.87 -17.38
N LEU A 323 20.57 -4.37 -16.50
CA LEU A 323 20.65 -4.80 -15.09
C LEU A 323 19.34 -4.51 -14.34
N LEU A 324 18.76 -3.34 -14.54
CA LEU A 324 17.51 -2.94 -13.95
C LEU A 324 16.37 -3.91 -14.34
N LYS A 325 16.23 -4.20 -15.63
CA LYS A 325 15.23 -5.16 -16.14
C LYS A 325 15.43 -6.57 -15.59
N THR A 326 16.68 -7.00 -15.48
CA THR A 326 17.01 -8.35 -14.98
C THR A 326 16.57 -8.54 -13.54
N TRP A 327 16.78 -7.55 -12.67
CA TRP A 327 16.57 -7.68 -11.24
C TRP A 327 15.22 -7.16 -10.74
N LEU A 328 14.66 -6.14 -11.39
CA LEU A 328 13.47 -5.40 -10.91
C LEU A 328 12.28 -5.47 -11.88
N GLY A 329 12.48 -6.05 -13.07
CA GLY A 329 11.43 -6.21 -14.08
C GLY A 329 11.11 -4.95 -14.89
N SER A 330 10.25 -5.11 -15.91
CA SER A 330 9.90 -4.03 -16.85
C SER A 330 9.04 -2.90 -16.25
N ALA A 331 8.31 -3.16 -15.16
CA ALA A 331 7.40 -2.17 -14.57
C ALA A 331 8.12 -0.94 -13.99
N GLU A 332 9.32 -1.11 -13.42
CA GLU A 332 10.11 0.01 -12.90
C GLU A 332 10.91 0.76 -13.98
N SER A 333 11.22 0.10 -15.10
CA SER A 333 11.86 0.77 -16.24
C SER A 333 10.90 1.77 -16.92
N THR A 334 9.60 1.51 -16.89
CA THR A 334 8.55 2.36 -17.49
C THR A 334 8.22 3.58 -16.61
N ALA A 335 8.36 3.48 -15.29
CA ALA A 335 8.16 4.61 -14.38
C ALA A 335 9.23 5.72 -14.54
N ARG A 336 10.39 5.40 -15.12
CA ARG A 336 11.44 6.39 -15.49
C ARG A 336 11.22 7.05 -16.85
N ALA A 337 10.55 6.39 -17.79
CA ALA A 337 10.30 6.93 -19.13
C ALA A 337 9.18 8.00 -19.16
N GLY A 338 8.49 8.21 -18.07
CA GLY A 338 7.41 9.19 -17.90
C GLY A 338 7.81 10.47 -17.14
N LEU A 339 9.10 10.73 -16.98
CA LEU A 339 9.70 11.96 -16.46
C LEU A 339 10.71 12.49 -17.49
#